data_c21facb13d2a0d220216c59f4efb789a
#
_entry.id   c21facb13d2a0d220216c59f4efb789a
#
_cell.length_a   1.000
_cell.length_b   1.000
_cell.length_c   1.000
_cell.angle_alpha   90.00
_cell.angle_beta   90.00
_cell.angle_gamma   90.00
#
_symmetry.space_group_name_H-M   'P 1'
#
loop_
_entity.id
_entity.type
_entity.pdbx_description
1 polymer ?
#
loop_
_entity_poly.entity_id
_entity_poly.type
_entity_poly.pdbx_seq_one_letter_code
_entity_poly.pdbx_strand_id
1 'polypeptide(L)' 'MEREEIDYALKVLTNYPGETNPELIDNLKKNIALLANEIISIFEREKLTFEECYIILDFTYRSLKYKSQKVNL' A
#
# COMPACT_ATOMS: atom_id res chain seq x y z
N MET A 1 -13.12 -4.30 0.63
CA MET A 1 -13.02 -2.97 0.00
C MET A 1 -14.07 -2.82 -1.08
N GLU A 2 -14.68 -1.67 -1.13
CA GLU A 2 -15.62 -1.36 -2.19
C GLU A 2 -14.87 -1.11 -3.49
N ARG A 3 -15.55 -1.36 -4.60
CA ARG A 3 -14.96 -1.19 -5.92
C ARG A 3 -14.48 0.25 -6.15
N GLU A 4 -15.24 1.24 -5.69
CA GLU A 4 -14.86 2.64 -5.83
C GLU A 4 -13.56 2.96 -5.10
N GLU A 5 -13.36 2.39 -3.91
CA GLU A 5 -12.12 2.57 -3.16
C GLU A 5 -10.95 1.97 -3.90
N ILE A 6 -11.15 0.79 -4.48
CA ILE A 6 -10.10 0.09 -5.23
C ILE A 6 -9.73 0.92 -6.46
N ASP A 7 -10.71 1.40 -7.20
CA ASP A 7 -10.47 2.20 -8.41
C ASP A 7 -9.73 3.48 -8.08
N TYR A 8 -10.13 4.16 -6.99
CA TYR A 8 -9.45 5.37 -6.54
C TYR A 8 -8.00 5.09 -6.15
N ALA A 9 -7.78 4.05 -5.36
CA ALA A 9 -6.44 3.71 -4.89
C ALA A 9 -5.52 3.33 -6.06
N LEU A 10 -6.03 2.57 -7.02
CA LEU A 10 -5.25 2.20 -8.21
C LEU A 10 -4.91 3.42 -9.04
N LYS A 11 -5.84 4.36 -9.18
CA LYS A 11 -5.62 5.59 -9.94
C LYS A 11 -4.51 6.44 -9.31
N VAL A 12 -4.54 6.59 -7.99
CA VAL A 12 -3.51 7.33 -7.26
C VAL A 12 -2.17 6.64 -7.42
N LEU A 13 -2.16 5.32 -7.32
CA LEU A 13 -0.94 4.53 -7.44
C LEU A 13 -0.31 4.67 -8.83
N THR A 14 -1.12 4.63 -9.88
CA THR A 14 -0.62 4.76 -11.25
C THR A 14 -0.05 6.15 -11.56
N ASN A 15 -0.46 7.15 -10.79
CA ASN A 15 0.04 8.51 -10.94
C ASN A 15 1.27 8.79 -10.08
N TYR A 16 1.71 7.84 -9.30
CA TYR A 16 2.86 8.00 -8.41
C TYR A 16 4.15 7.96 -9.22
N PRO A 17 4.88 9.09 -9.31
CA PRO A 17 6.00 9.21 -10.23
C PRO A 17 7.18 8.33 -9.84
N GLY A 18 7.69 7.60 -10.82
CA GLY A 18 8.95 6.87 -10.70
C GLY A 18 8.95 5.63 -9.84
N GLU A 19 7.84 5.34 -9.17
CA GLU A 19 7.78 4.23 -8.22
C GLU A 19 6.94 3.07 -8.71
N THR A 20 6.12 3.29 -9.74
CA THR A 20 5.11 2.33 -10.12
C THR A 20 5.24 1.92 -11.58
N ASN A 21 5.26 0.62 -11.80
CA ASN A 21 5.26 0.02 -13.13
C ASN A 21 3.84 -0.46 -13.43
N PRO A 22 3.22 -0.01 -14.54
CA PRO A 22 1.87 -0.44 -14.88
C PRO A 22 1.68 -1.94 -14.98
N GLU A 23 2.71 -2.65 -15.44
CA GLU A 23 2.69 -4.11 -15.51
C GLU A 23 2.55 -4.74 -14.12
N LEU A 24 3.30 -4.21 -13.15
CA LEU A 24 3.22 -4.70 -11.78
C LEU A 24 1.83 -4.46 -11.19
N ILE A 25 1.23 -3.31 -11.49
CA ILE A 25 -0.11 -3.01 -11.02
C ILE A 25 -1.10 -4.00 -11.59
N ASP A 26 -1.02 -4.30 -12.88
CA ASP A 26 -1.90 -5.28 -13.52
C ASP A 26 -1.75 -6.66 -12.90
N ASN A 27 -0.52 -7.06 -12.59
CA ASN A 27 -0.25 -8.36 -11.97
C ASN A 27 -0.78 -8.43 -10.53
N LEU A 28 -0.80 -7.29 -9.82
CA LEU A 28 -1.23 -7.23 -8.43
C LEU A 28 -2.72 -7.00 -8.26
N LYS A 29 -3.44 -6.59 -9.31
CA LYS A 29 -4.86 -6.23 -9.23
C LYS A 29 -5.73 -7.23 -8.48
N LYS A 30 -5.47 -8.51 -8.67
CA LYS A 30 -6.28 -9.56 -8.05
C LYS A 30 -6.10 -9.63 -6.54
N ASN A 31 -4.93 -9.28 -6.06
CA ASN A 31 -4.57 -9.46 -4.66
C ASN A 31 -4.40 -8.15 -3.90
N ILE A 32 -4.29 -7.02 -4.59
CA ILE A 32 -3.95 -5.75 -3.94
C ILE A 32 -4.98 -5.34 -2.88
N ALA A 33 -6.26 -5.51 -3.19
CA ALA A 33 -7.32 -5.17 -2.25
C ALA A 33 -7.31 -6.10 -1.04
N LEU A 34 -7.06 -7.38 -1.27
CA LEU A 34 -6.99 -8.38 -0.19
C LEU A 34 -5.83 -8.06 0.75
N LEU A 35 -4.66 -7.80 0.19
CA LEU A 35 -3.47 -7.48 0.96
C LEU A 35 -3.64 -6.16 1.72
N ALA A 36 -4.22 -5.15 1.09
CA ALA A 36 -4.50 -3.88 1.75
C ALA A 36 -5.50 -4.07 2.90
N ASN A 37 -6.50 -4.92 2.72
CA ASN A 37 -7.46 -5.22 3.77
C ASN A 37 -6.79 -5.90 4.97
N GLU A 38 -5.81 -6.75 4.73
CA GLU A 38 -5.05 -7.38 5.81
C GLU A 38 -4.29 -6.34 6.63
N ILE A 39 -3.68 -5.36 5.96
CA ILE A 39 -2.99 -4.26 6.63
C ILE A 39 -3.98 -3.43 7.43
N ILE A 40 -5.13 -3.09 6.84
CA ILE A 40 -6.18 -2.32 7.52
C ILE A 40 -6.69 -3.08 8.74
N SER A 41 -6.82 -4.40 8.65
CA SER A 41 -7.25 -5.22 9.78
C SER A 41 -6.29 -5.11 10.96
N ILE A 42 -5.00 -5.02 10.70
CA ILE A 42 -4.00 -4.80 11.76
C ILE A 42 -4.27 -3.46 12.44
N PHE A 43 -4.49 -2.40 11.66
CA PHE A 43 -4.78 -1.07 12.21
C PHE A 43 -6.05 -1.08 13.06
N GLU A 44 -7.10 -1.75 12.59
CA GLU A 44 -8.35 -1.87 13.33
C GLU A 44 -8.18 -2.64 14.62
N ARG A 45 -7.42 -3.72 14.58
CA ARG A 45 -7.14 -4.52 15.77
C ARG A 45 -6.42 -3.70 16.83
N GLU A 46 -5.50 -2.84 16.41
CA GLU A 46 -4.73 -1.98 17.31
C GLU A 46 -5.48 -0.69 17.67
N LYS A 47 -6.67 -0.48 17.11
CA LYS A 47 -7.53 0.68 17.40
C LYS A 47 -6.84 2.02 17.12
N LEU A 48 -6.14 2.09 16.00
CA LEU A 48 -5.39 3.28 15.61
C LEU A 48 -6.29 4.31 14.94
N THR A 49 -5.96 5.59 15.11
CA THR A 49 -6.60 6.65 14.35
C THR A 49 -6.11 6.63 12.91
N PHE A 50 -6.84 7.30 12.01
CA PHE A 50 -6.40 7.42 10.63
C PHE A 50 -5.03 8.07 10.52
N GLU A 51 -4.80 9.12 11.30
CA GLU A 51 -3.51 9.81 11.30
C GLU A 51 -2.37 8.86 11.69
N GLU A 52 -2.58 8.07 12.73
CA GLU A 52 -1.60 7.07 13.17
C GLU A 52 -1.34 6.04 12.08
N CYS A 53 -2.38 5.61 11.37
CA CYS A 53 -2.24 4.68 10.27
C CYS A 53 -1.37 5.27 9.15
N TYR A 54 -1.60 6.53 8.80
CA TYR A 54 -0.82 7.18 7.74
C TYR A 54 0.65 7.31 8.14
N ILE A 55 0.93 7.61 9.40
CA ILE A 55 2.30 7.68 9.91
C ILE A 55 2.98 6.32 9.80
N ILE A 56 2.28 5.26 10.18
CA ILE A 56 2.82 3.91 10.10
C ILE A 56 3.09 3.50 8.64
N LEU A 57 2.16 3.84 7.75
CA LEU A 57 2.34 3.54 6.32
C LEU A 57 3.54 4.26 5.74
N ASP A 58 3.73 5.54 6.10
CA ASP A 58 4.89 6.30 5.64
C ASP A 58 6.18 5.70 6.19
N PHE A 59 6.20 5.36 7.47
CA PHE A 59 7.36 4.70 8.08
C PHE A 59 7.67 3.38 7.38
N THR A 60 6.64 2.59 7.11
CA THR A 60 6.79 1.30 6.44
C THR A 60 7.37 1.48 5.04
N TYR A 61 6.86 2.45 4.29
CA TYR A 61 7.37 2.77 2.97
C TYR A 61 8.87 3.10 3.02
N ARG A 62 9.26 3.97 3.95
CA ARG A 62 10.66 4.38 4.10
C ARG A 62 11.54 3.22 4.51
N SER A 63 11.04 2.36 5.37
CA SER A 63 11.76 1.15 5.79
C SER A 63 11.99 0.20 4.62
N LEU A 64 10.97 0.02 3.78
CA LEU A 64 11.09 -0.81 2.59
C LEU A 64 12.10 -0.23 1.61
N LYS A 65 12.09 1.09 1.44
CA LYS A 65 13.07 1.77 0.58
C LYS A 65 14.50 1.51 1.06
N TYR A 66 14.71 1.62 2.36
CA TYR A 66 16.03 1.34 2.93
C TYR A 66 16.45 -0.10 2.66
N LYS A 67 15.57 -1.06 2.92
CA LYS A 67 15.86 -2.47 2.71
C LYS A 67 16.14 -2.79 1.24
N SER A 68 15.43 -2.16 0.33
CA SER A 68 15.61 -2.40 -1.09
C SER A 68 16.97 -1.95 -1.61
N GLN A 69 17.62 -1.02 -0.89
CA GLN A 69 18.94 -0.54 -1.25
C GLN A 69 20.06 -1.43 -0.70
N LYS A 70 19.76 -2.25 0.29
CA LYS A 70 20.75 -3.06 0.99
C LYS A 70 20.67 -4.53 0.64
N VAL A 71 19.48 -5.09 0.68
CA VAL A 71 19.26 -6.51 0.46
C VAL A 71 17.93 -6.70 -0.25
N ASN A 72 17.78 -7.84 -0.89
CA ASN A 72 16.48 -8.23 -1.44
C ASN A 72 15.56 -8.64 -0.30
N LEU A 73 14.33 -8.27 -0.44
CA LEU A 73 13.31 -8.55 0.55
C LEU A 73 13.01 -10.04 0.65
#